data_6dff88ef456000d3b9ded1c3d3304ff2
#
_entry.id   6dff88ef456000d3b9ded1c3d3304ff2
#
_cell.length_a   1.000
_cell.length_b   1.000
_cell.length_c   1.000
_cell.angle_alpha   90.00
_cell.angle_beta   90.00
_cell.angle_gamma   90.00
#
_symmetry.space_group_name_H-M   'P 1'
#
loop_
_entity.id
_entity.type
_entity.pdbx_description
1 polymer ?
#
loop_
_entity_poly.entity_id
_entity_poly.type
_entity_poly.pdbx_seq_one_letter_code
_entity_poly.pdbx_strand_id
1 'polypeptide(L)'
;MRYEFWLGLRYLFAKRRERFISIIAVLSVGGVALGVFALIVVMAVMSGFDHDITEKLVGTNAHIVVDAPAGVRDVEEVARHMSGLDHVVGVSPFVYGQAILRLEETATGVFVRGIDLQREVRVNRLGEYMIRGRLPQTDEEVVIGTELSASIAAGPGDPLLLISPVDGKLHTFTISGLFRSGMFEYDSTLVCMTLAQAQRFYALEGVVTGLGVKLDKIEHAERVRLEAQARLGPEYTVRTWQDLNPALFGALKVEKTVMFIILTLIIVVAALNILSMLIMIVMEKTKDIGILRALGATRGSIAALFLSQGCFIGLVGIGLGLAAGVATTRNLDAIAQWLERTFGVSVFPPTIYYLDHIPARIDAADVAGIAAATFVLTVLAGTYAAARAAALAPVDALRYE
;
A
#
# COMPACT_ATOMS: atom_id res chain seq x y z
N MET A 1 -43.70 -15.15 -2.97
CA MET A 1 -42.46 -14.58 -2.44
C MET A 1 -42.46 -14.23 -0.93
N ARG A 2 -43.57 -13.91 -0.31
CA ARG A 2 -43.58 -13.63 1.16
C ARG A 2 -43.42 -14.86 2.08
N TYR A 3 -43.96 -15.99 1.71
CA TYR A 3 -43.89 -17.19 2.54
C TYR A 3 -42.56 -17.93 2.38
N GLU A 4 -41.94 -17.89 1.19
CA GLU A 4 -40.65 -18.53 0.92
C GLU A 4 -39.53 -17.94 1.78
N PHE A 5 -39.50 -16.60 1.86
CA PHE A 5 -38.52 -15.89 2.68
C PHE A 5 -38.71 -16.17 4.17
N TRP A 6 -39.96 -16.15 4.66
CA TRP A 6 -40.28 -16.43 6.06
C TRP A 6 -39.95 -17.88 6.44
N LEU A 7 -40.26 -18.80 5.56
CA LEU A 7 -39.97 -20.23 5.78
C LEU A 7 -38.45 -20.49 5.74
N GLY A 8 -37.75 -19.84 4.83
CA GLY A 8 -36.26 -19.88 4.71
C GLY A 8 -35.57 -19.44 6.00
N LEU A 9 -35.98 -18.32 6.57
CA LEU A 9 -35.46 -17.81 7.83
C LEU A 9 -35.77 -18.77 9.00
N ARG A 10 -36.98 -19.30 9.05
CA ARG A 10 -37.40 -20.23 10.09
C ARG A 10 -36.66 -21.55 10.05
N TYR A 11 -36.23 -22.03 8.89
CA TYR A 11 -35.41 -23.22 8.77
C TYR A 11 -33.97 -23.02 9.31
N LEU A 12 -33.44 -21.80 9.27
CA LEU A 12 -32.14 -21.47 9.86
C LEU A 12 -32.15 -21.43 11.40
N PHE A 13 -33.33 -21.09 12.01
CA PHE A 13 -33.49 -20.90 13.46
C PHE A 13 -34.39 -21.93 14.11
N ALA A 14 -34.49 -23.16 13.57
CA ALA A 14 -35.41 -24.18 14.04
C ALA A 14 -35.10 -24.73 15.45
N LYS A 15 -36.18 -25.03 16.21
CA LYS A 15 -36.13 -25.41 17.64
C LYS A 15 -35.52 -26.80 17.92
N ARG A 16 -34.74 -26.85 19.01
CA ARG A 16 -34.25 -27.97 19.85
C ARG A 16 -33.89 -29.34 19.21
N ARG A 17 -34.52 -29.80 18.14
CA ARG A 17 -34.26 -31.12 17.52
C ARG A 17 -33.24 -31.06 16.37
N GLU A 18 -32.90 -29.87 15.90
CA GLU A 18 -32.03 -29.63 14.75
C GLU A 18 -30.83 -28.73 15.11
N ARG A 19 -30.23 -28.93 16.29
CA ARG A 19 -29.05 -28.18 16.75
C ARG A 19 -27.91 -28.21 15.75
N PHE A 20 -27.80 -29.29 14.98
CA PHE A 20 -26.75 -29.50 13.99
C PHE A 20 -26.84 -28.48 12.84
N ILE A 21 -28.05 -28.22 12.30
CA ILE A 21 -28.26 -27.20 11.23
C ILE A 21 -27.88 -25.81 11.73
N SER A 22 -28.28 -25.45 12.95
CA SER A 22 -27.95 -24.15 13.55
C SER A 22 -26.44 -23.96 13.72
N ILE A 23 -25.70 -24.99 14.14
CA ILE A 23 -24.24 -24.93 14.28
C ILE A 23 -23.57 -24.72 12.92
N ILE A 24 -24.02 -25.45 11.90
CA ILE A 24 -23.48 -25.31 10.54
C ILE A 24 -23.79 -23.93 9.98
N ALA A 25 -24.99 -23.37 10.21
CA ALA A 25 -25.35 -22.03 9.80
C ALA A 25 -24.43 -20.97 10.44
N VAL A 26 -24.19 -21.10 11.75
CA VAL A 26 -23.26 -20.20 12.49
C VAL A 26 -21.83 -20.33 11.95
N LEU A 27 -21.35 -21.56 11.71
CA LEU A 27 -20.02 -21.80 11.14
C LEU A 27 -19.89 -21.20 9.75
N SER A 28 -20.93 -21.27 8.91
CA SER A 28 -20.88 -20.70 7.56
C SER A 28 -20.94 -19.19 7.56
N VAL A 29 -21.82 -18.58 8.39
CA VAL A 29 -21.80 -17.12 8.61
C VAL A 29 -20.44 -16.68 9.14
N GLY A 30 -19.88 -17.41 10.12
CA GLY A 30 -18.57 -17.16 10.68
C GLY A 30 -17.44 -17.28 9.64
N GLY A 31 -17.51 -18.29 8.77
CA GLY A 31 -16.54 -18.47 7.68
C GLY A 31 -16.56 -17.33 6.67
N VAL A 32 -17.75 -16.88 6.25
CA VAL A 32 -17.89 -15.70 5.38
C VAL A 32 -17.41 -14.43 6.10
N ALA A 33 -17.82 -14.24 7.35
CA ALA A 33 -17.44 -13.08 8.14
C ALA A 33 -15.91 -13.02 8.33
N LEU A 34 -15.27 -14.16 8.65
CA LEU A 34 -13.82 -14.25 8.80
C LEU A 34 -13.10 -13.96 7.47
N GLY A 35 -13.61 -14.49 6.34
CA GLY A 35 -13.06 -14.22 5.02
C GLY A 35 -13.12 -12.74 4.68
N VAL A 36 -14.29 -12.10 4.82
CA VAL A 36 -14.46 -10.66 4.56
C VAL A 36 -13.63 -9.81 5.53
N PHE A 37 -13.60 -10.17 6.80
CA PHE A 37 -12.76 -9.53 7.83
C PHE A 37 -11.28 -9.55 7.41
N ALA A 38 -10.75 -10.74 7.10
CA ALA A 38 -9.34 -10.88 6.71
C ALA A 38 -9.01 -10.07 5.45
N LEU A 39 -9.92 -10.10 4.45
CA LEU A 39 -9.77 -9.32 3.22
C LEU A 39 -9.67 -7.83 3.50
N ILE A 40 -10.55 -7.28 4.34
CA ILE A 40 -10.57 -5.84 4.65
C ILE A 40 -9.30 -5.43 5.40
N VAL A 41 -8.90 -6.19 6.42
CA VAL A 41 -7.70 -5.85 7.20
C VAL A 41 -6.46 -5.90 6.33
N VAL A 42 -6.29 -6.95 5.53
CA VAL A 42 -5.12 -7.10 4.67
C VAL A 42 -5.08 -6.01 3.59
N MET A 43 -6.19 -5.76 2.90
CA MET A 43 -6.26 -4.69 1.89
C MET A 43 -5.99 -3.32 2.50
N ALA A 44 -6.54 -3.02 3.67
CA ALA A 44 -6.34 -1.74 4.31
C ALA A 44 -4.88 -1.50 4.75
N VAL A 45 -4.19 -2.53 5.26
CA VAL A 45 -2.76 -2.45 5.60
C VAL A 45 -1.93 -2.27 4.35
N MET A 46 -2.19 -3.04 3.29
CA MET A 46 -1.44 -2.92 2.03
C MET A 46 -1.66 -1.56 1.36
N SER A 47 -2.91 -1.10 1.25
CA SER A 47 -3.21 0.24 0.71
C SER A 47 -2.57 1.35 1.55
N GLY A 48 -2.52 1.18 2.86
CA GLY A 48 -1.84 2.09 3.77
C GLY A 48 -0.33 2.12 3.52
N PHE A 49 0.29 0.96 3.42
CA PHE A 49 1.72 0.81 3.16
C PHE A 49 2.14 1.37 1.79
N ASP A 50 1.40 1.04 0.72
CA ASP A 50 1.61 1.61 -0.62
C ASP A 50 1.54 3.15 -0.60
N HIS A 51 0.58 3.69 0.14
CA HIS A 51 0.38 5.13 0.25
C HIS A 51 1.52 5.80 1.03
N ASP A 52 1.90 5.25 2.19
CA ASP A 52 2.94 5.80 3.07
C ASP A 52 4.32 5.77 2.39
N ILE A 53 4.68 4.67 1.73
CA ILE A 53 5.91 4.59 0.93
C ILE A 53 5.88 5.62 -0.20
N THR A 54 4.78 5.72 -0.93
CA THR A 54 4.65 6.68 -2.02
C THR A 54 4.77 8.11 -1.49
N GLU A 55 4.11 8.45 -0.39
CA GLU A 55 4.16 9.79 0.21
C GLU A 55 5.57 10.16 0.67
N LYS A 56 6.28 9.24 1.34
CA LYS A 56 7.67 9.45 1.77
C LYS A 56 8.62 9.62 0.59
N LEU A 57 8.52 8.76 -0.43
CA LEU A 57 9.32 8.88 -1.65
C LEU A 57 9.09 10.20 -2.37
N VAL A 58 7.84 10.60 -2.50
CA VAL A 58 7.43 11.84 -3.18
C VAL A 58 7.76 13.08 -2.36
N GLY A 59 7.76 12.96 -1.03
CA GLY A 59 8.13 14.05 -0.12
C GLY A 59 9.62 14.37 -0.14
N THR A 60 10.45 13.34 -0.25
CA THR A 60 11.92 13.45 -0.27
C THR A 60 12.51 13.68 -1.66
N ASN A 61 11.79 13.31 -2.72
CA ASN A 61 12.28 13.39 -4.10
C ASN A 61 11.42 14.29 -4.98
N ALA A 62 12.00 14.76 -6.07
CA ALA A 62 11.26 15.38 -7.14
C ALA A 62 10.32 14.36 -7.82
N HIS A 63 9.19 14.83 -8.38
CA HIS A 63 8.24 13.98 -9.10
C HIS A 63 8.77 13.53 -10.46
N ILE A 64 9.59 14.39 -11.07
CA ILE A 64 10.28 14.13 -12.34
C ILE A 64 11.73 14.59 -12.18
N VAL A 65 12.64 13.86 -12.79
CA VAL A 65 14.05 14.22 -12.90
C VAL A 65 14.41 14.33 -14.38
N VAL A 66 15.05 15.42 -14.74
CA VAL A 66 15.64 15.64 -16.05
C VAL A 66 17.15 15.54 -15.89
N ASP A 67 17.77 14.62 -16.59
CA ASP A 67 19.23 14.46 -16.61
C ASP A 67 19.77 14.28 -18.04
N ALA A 68 21.09 14.33 -18.17
CA ALA A 68 21.78 14.04 -19.42
C ALA A 68 23.08 13.25 -19.11
N PRO A 69 23.54 12.37 -20.02
CA PRO A 69 24.73 11.54 -19.78
C PRO A 69 26.00 12.36 -19.47
N ALA A 70 26.14 13.56 -20.04
CA ALA A 70 27.26 14.47 -19.79
C ALA A 70 26.98 15.51 -18.69
N GLY A 71 25.87 15.38 -17.98
CA GLY A 71 25.30 16.38 -17.11
C GLY A 71 24.61 17.52 -17.87
N VAL A 72 23.86 18.34 -17.15
CA VAL A 72 23.08 19.44 -17.71
C VAL A 72 23.90 20.72 -17.56
N ARG A 73 24.22 21.37 -18.67
CA ARG A 73 24.98 22.64 -18.72
C ARG A 73 24.08 23.86 -18.80
N ASP A 74 23.05 23.80 -19.63
CA ASP A 74 22.13 24.92 -19.87
C ASP A 74 20.97 24.89 -18.85
N VAL A 75 21.34 24.93 -17.57
CA VAL A 75 20.43 24.75 -16.42
C VAL A 75 19.23 25.70 -16.49
N GLU A 76 19.46 26.98 -16.82
CA GLU A 76 18.41 28.00 -16.86
C GLU A 76 17.49 27.84 -18.08
N GLU A 77 17.98 27.32 -19.18
CA GLU A 77 17.18 27.05 -20.36
C GLU A 77 16.26 25.86 -20.13
N VAL A 78 16.81 24.73 -19.61
CA VAL A 78 16.04 23.55 -19.26
C VAL A 78 15.01 23.88 -18.17
N ALA A 79 15.39 24.66 -17.16
CA ALA A 79 14.49 25.09 -16.10
C ALA A 79 13.32 25.94 -16.64
N ARG A 80 13.56 26.81 -17.60
CA ARG A 80 12.50 27.61 -18.26
C ARG A 80 11.57 26.74 -19.09
N HIS A 81 12.09 25.78 -19.85
CA HIS A 81 11.28 24.85 -20.62
C HIS A 81 10.37 24.01 -19.70
N MET A 82 10.92 23.51 -18.61
CA MET A 82 10.16 22.74 -17.62
C MET A 82 9.12 23.58 -16.90
N SER A 83 9.46 24.80 -16.46
CA SER A 83 8.53 25.70 -15.77
C SER A 83 7.40 26.21 -16.66
N GLY A 84 7.54 26.12 -17.98
CA GLY A 84 6.51 26.47 -18.96
C GLY A 84 5.53 25.32 -19.26
N LEU A 85 5.64 24.17 -18.60
CA LEU A 85 4.72 23.06 -18.73
C LEU A 85 3.56 23.19 -17.72
N ASP A 86 2.37 22.77 -18.12
CA ASP A 86 1.23 22.69 -17.23
C ASP A 86 1.54 21.73 -16.07
N HIS A 87 0.99 22.01 -14.90
CA HIS A 87 1.16 21.22 -13.67
C HIS A 87 2.55 21.31 -13.00
N VAL A 88 3.54 22.01 -13.55
CA VAL A 88 4.84 22.18 -12.91
C VAL A 88 4.77 23.33 -11.88
N VAL A 89 5.12 23.02 -10.63
CA VAL A 89 5.09 23.97 -9.51
C VAL A 89 6.48 24.51 -9.17
N GLY A 90 7.52 23.70 -9.39
CA GLY A 90 8.89 24.06 -9.07
C GLY A 90 9.91 23.25 -9.84
N VAL A 91 11.08 23.87 -10.10
CA VAL A 91 12.24 23.24 -10.75
C VAL A 91 13.47 23.64 -9.96
N SER A 92 14.29 22.66 -9.57
CA SER A 92 15.54 22.88 -8.83
C SER A 92 16.68 22.06 -9.43
N PRO A 93 17.83 22.68 -9.76
CA PRO A 93 19.02 21.97 -10.15
C PRO A 93 19.65 21.27 -8.94
N PHE A 94 20.25 20.11 -9.17
CA PHE A 94 21.00 19.39 -8.16
C PHE A 94 22.25 18.70 -8.72
N VAL A 95 23.23 18.49 -7.83
CA VAL A 95 24.35 17.57 -8.07
C VAL A 95 24.14 16.37 -7.16
N TYR A 96 24.23 15.18 -7.70
CA TYR A 96 24.08 13.94 -6.95
C TYR A 96 25.20 12.96 -7.30
N GLY A 97 25.88 12.45 -6.28
CA GLY A 97 26.97 11.52 -6.47
C GLY A 97 27.28 10.73 -5.21
N GLN A 98 28.19 9.76 -5.34
CA GLN A 98 28.70 8.99 -4.22
C GLN A 98 30.01 9.61 -3.69
N ALA A 99 30.24 9.48 -2.40
CA ALA A 99 31.49 9.84 -1.74
C ALA A 99 31.81 8.79 -0.66
N ILE A 100 33.03 8.81 -0.15
CA ILE A 100 33.44 7.98 0.94
C ILE A 100 33.53 8.85 2.19
N LEU A 101 32.73 8.53 3.19
CA LEU A 101 32.83 9.09 4.53
C LEU A 101 33.95 8.35 5.27
N ARG A 102 34.97 9.10 5.69
CA ARG A 102 36.08 8.55 6.47
C ARG A 102 35.80 8.69 7.97
N LEU A 103 35.83 7.58 8.65
CA LEU A 103 35.87 7.50 10.10
C LEU A 103 37.31 7.13 10.54
N GLU A 104 37.62 7.21 11.84
CA GLU A 104 38.99 7.00 12.33
C GLU A 104 39.65 5.72 11.79
N GLU A 105 38.97 4.58 11.85
CA GLU A 105 39.50 3.27 11.39
C GLU A 105 38.68 2.63 10.26
N THR A 106 37.54 3.24 9.87
CA THR A 106 36.63 2.68 8.89
C THR A 106 36.25 3.70 7.83
N ALA A 107 35.70 3.23 6.72
CA ALA A 107 35.19 4.07 5.65
C ALA A 107 33.81 3.53 5.21
N THR A 108 32.88 4.42 5.01
CA THR A 108 31.51 4.09 4.59
C THR A 108 31.14 4.89 3.34
N GLY A 109 30.44 4.25 2.40
CA GLY A 109 29.87 4.94 1.24
C GLY A 109 28.67 5.79 1.64
N VAL A 110 28.66 7.04 1.18
CA VAL A 110 27.53 7.96 1.37
C VAL A 110 27.14 8.59 0.04
N PHE A 111 25.88 9.04 -0.06
CA PHE A 111 25.43 9.86 -1.18
C PHE A 111 25.52 11.33 -0.80
N VAL A 112 26.04 12.12 -1.70
CA VAL A 112 26.12 13.58 -1.54
C VAL A 112 25.14 14.23 -2.50
N ARG A 113 24.30 15.13 -1.98
CA ARG A 113 23.36 15.93 -2.76
C ARG A 113 23.67 17.41 -2.58
N GLY A 114 24.09 18.05 -3.66
CA GLY A 114 24.22 19.50 -3.75
C GLY A 114 22.89 20.11 -4.14
N ILE A 115 22.42 21.08 -3.37
CA ILE A 115 21.09 21.68 -3.53
C ILE A 115 21.18 23.21 -3.69
N ASP A 116 20.32 23.76 -4.55
CA ASP A 116 20.05 25.20 -4.60
C ASP A 116 19.00 25.53 -3.53
N LEU A 117 19.41 26.09 -2.42
CA LEU A 117 18.56 26.36 -1.26
C LEU A 117 17.32 27.20 -1.57
N GLN A 118 17.37 28.08 -2.56
CA GLN A 118 16.25 28.97 -2.89
C GLN A 118 15.18 28.23 -3.72
N ARG A 119 15.62 27.34 -4.60
CA ARG A 119 14.74 26.58 -5.50
C ARG A 119 14.26 25.28 -4.89
N GLU A 120 15.11 24.64 -4.08
CA GLU A 120 14.84 23.32 -3.49
C GLU A 120 13.61 23.32 -2.57
N VAL A 121 13.36 24.40 -1.83
CA VAL A 121 12.15 24.55 -0.98
C VAL A 121 10.84 24.38 -1.76
N ARG A 122 10.86 24.64 -3.08
CA ARG A 122 9.68 24.45 -3.93
C ARG A 122 9.56 23.04 -4.52
N VAL A 123 10.60 22.24 -4.41
CA VAL A 123 10.69 20.92 -5.07
C VAL A 123 10.60 19.79 -4.06
N ASN A 124 11.29 19.88 -2.93
CA ASN A 124 11.24 18.89 -1.87
C ASN A 124 11.00 19.51 -0.49
N ARG A 125 10.77 18.65 0.50
CA ARG A 125 10.45 19.04 1.88
C ARG A 125 11.67 18.95 2.82
N LEU A 126 12.90 18.99 2.30
CA LEU A 126 14.09 18.83 3.15
C LEU A 126 14.11 19.81 4.34
N GLY A 127 13.64 21.03 4.12
CA GLY A 127 13.52 22.03 5.18
C GLY A 127 12.53 21.66 6.29
N GLU A 128 11.43 20.95 5.94
CA GLU A 128 10.43 20.47 6.89
C GLU A 128 10.94 19.26 7.72
N TYR A 129 11.88 18.51 7.15
CA TYR A 129 12.48 17.33 7.79
C TYR A 129 13.61 17.65 8.77
N MET A 130 14.00 18.94 8.87
CA MET A 130 15.02 19.35 9.82
C MET A 130 14.55 19.15 11.27
N ILE A 131 15.35 18.37 12.04
CA ILE A 131 15.07 18.12 13.45
C ILE A 131 15.93 18.98 14.34
N ARG A 132 17.18 19.21 13.94
CA ARG A 132 18.16 19.97 14.74
C ARG A 132 19.08 20.76 13.85
N GLY A 133 19.43 21.99 14.26
CA GLY A 133 20.30 22.87 13.49
C GLY A 133 19.58 23.54 12.33
N ARG A 134 20.27 23.78 11.21
CA ARG A 134 19.78 24.49 10.04
C ARG A 134 20.34 23.91 8.73
N LEU A 135 19.71 24.25 7.61
CA LEU A 135 20.26 23.93 6.28
C LEU A 135 21.64 24.60 6.06
N PRO A 136 22.53 24.05 5.20
CA PRO A 136 23.83 24.58 4.95
C PRO A 136 23.72 25.97 4.32
N GLN A 137 24.40 26.97 4.86
CA GLN A 137 24.42 28.36 4.35
C GLN A 137 25.76 28.71 3.73
N THR A 138 26.81 27.98 4.10
CA THR A 138 28.16 28.17 3.57
C THR A 138 28.62 26.90 2.87
N ASP A 139 29.67 27.05 2.08
CA ASP A 139 30.25 25.95 1.31
C ASP A 139 31.05 24.95 2.19
N GLU A 140 31.27 25.26 3.45
CA GLU A 140 31.92 24.38 4.43
C GLU A 140 30.90 23.59 5.30
N GLU A 141 29.60 23.84 5.10
CA GLU A 141 28.57 23.24 5.91
C GLU A 141 27.85 22.11 5.16
N VAL A 142 27.47 21.09 5.93
CA VAL A 142 26.65 19.96 5.46
C VAL A 142 25.54 19.63 6.45
N VAL A 143 24.48 19.04 5.93
CA VAL A 143 23.39 18.46 6.71
C VAL A 143 23.37 16.97 6.47
N ILE A 144 23.22 16.18 7.53
CA ILE A 144 23.21 14.72 7.46
C ILE A 144 21.90 14.15 8.07
N GLY A 145 21.58 12.93 7.68
CA GLY A 145 20.44 12.23 8.28
C GLY A 145 20.71 11.77 9.73
N THR A 146 19.65 11.62 10.53
CA THR A 146 19.75 11.25 11.93
C THR A 146 20.39 9.89 12.16
N GLU A 147 20.20 8.94 11.26
CA GLU A 147 20.77 7.59 11.36
C GLU A 147 22.27 7.60 11.05
N LEU A 148 22.67 8.41 10.05
CA LEU A 148 24.08 8.62 9.77
C LEU A 148 24.76 9.26 10.98
N SER A 149 24.16 10.33 11.53
CA SER A 149 24.64 10.97 12.77
C SER A 149 24.81 9.98 13.92
N ALA A 150 23.84 9.12 14.14
CA ALA A 150 23.88 8.11 15.20
C ALA A 150 25.00 7.07 14.95
N SER A 151 25.17 6.63 13.69
CA SER A 151 26.18 5.62 13.31
C SER A 151 27.61 6.10 13.47
N ILE A 152 27.85 7.41 13.28
CA ILE A 152 29.18 8.03 13.39
C ILE A 152 29.40 8.77 14.72
N ALA A 153 28.38 8.78 15.60
CA ALA A 153 28.38 9.50 16.88
C ALA A 153 28.75 11.00 16.75
N ALA A 154 28.35 11.65 15.66
CA ALA A 154 28.64 13.06 15.38
C ALA A 154 27.32 13.86 15.17
N GLY A 155 27.32 15.13 15.59
CA GLY A 155 26.18 16.02 15.54
C GLY A 155 26.51 17.42 15.05
N PRO A 156 25.56 18.36 15.12
CA PRO A 156 25.78 19.75 14.69
C PRO A 156 26.96 20.40 15.42
N GLY A 157 27.90 20.94 14.65
CA GLY A 157 29.15 21.51 15.10
C GLY A 157 30.36 20.60 14.93
N ASP A 158 30.17 19.29 14.76
CA ASP A 158 31.24 18.35 14.57
C ASP A 158 31.76 18.31 13.11
N PRO A 159 33.03 17.93 12.88
CA PRO A 159 33.57 17.78 11.54
C PRO A 159 33.10 16.49 10.86
N LEU A 160 32.82 16.57 9.55
CA LEU A 160 32.54 15.43 8.67
C LEU A 160 33.62 15.35 7.59
N LEU A 161 34.26 14.19 7.47
CA LEU A 161 35.38 13.96 6.56
C LEU A 161 34.92 13.17 5.34
N LEU A 162 34.88 13.81 4.16
CA LEU A 162 34.48 13.17 2.91
C LEU A 162 35.67 13.08 1.95
N ILE A 163 35.81 11.93 1.29
CA ILE A 163 36.79 11.73 0.22
C ILE A 163 36.05 11.88 -1.11
N SER A 164 36.51 12.82 -1.93
CA SER A 164 35.96 13.02 -3.28
C SER A 164 36.39 11.87 -4.19
N PRO A 165 35.48 11.28 -4.97
CA PRO A 165 35.80 10.22 -5.93
C PRO A 165 36.59 10.73 -7.13
N VAL A 166 36.67 12.06 -7.36
CA VAL A 166 37.31 12.68 -8.52
C VAL A 166 38.80 12.84 -8.29
N ASP A 167 39.21 13.40 -7.16
CA ASP A 167 40.63 13.72 -6.86
C ASP A 167 41.22 12.87 -5.74
N GLY A 168 40.40 12.03 -5.07
CA GLY A 168 40.80 11.19 -3.95
C GLY A 168 41.18 11.97 -2.69
N LYS A 169 40.94 13.29 -2.64
CA LYS A 169 41.33 14.12 -1.50
C LYS A 169 40.28 14.09 -0.41
N LEU A 170 40.77 14.30 0.80
CA LEU A 170 39.97 14.44 1.99
C LEU A 170 39.51 15.90 2.12
N HIS A 171 38.19 16.07 2.21
CA HIS A 171 37.55 17.35 2.46
C HIS A 171 36.87 17.32 3.83
N THR A 172 37.05 18.40 4.58
CA THR A 172 36.45 18.54 5.92
C THR A 172 35.28 19.50 5.84
N PHE A 173 34.13 19.07 6.32
CA PHE A 173 32.92 19.88 6.41
C PHE A 173 32.45 19.97 7.86
N THR A 174 31.67 20.98 8.18
CA THR A 174 31.02 21.09 9.50
C THR A 174 29.55 20.70 9.37
N ILE A 175 29.09 19.82 10.24
CA ILE A 175 27.68 19.45 10.31
C ILE A 175 26.88 20.64 10.84
N SER A 176 26.01 21.24 10.02
CA SER A 176 25.16 22.39 10.38
C SER A 176 23.79 21.97 10.92
N GLY A 177 23.36 20.76 10.62
CA GLY A 177 22.06 20.25 11.06
C GLY A 177 21.82 18.79 10.78
N LEU A 178 20.73 18.29 11.35
CA LEU A 178 20.25 16.92 11.19
C LEU A 178 18.83 16.92 10.64
N PHE A 179 18.59 16.05 9.67
CA PHE A 179 17.24 15.83 9.12
C PHE A 179 16.77 14.38 9.37
N ARG A 180 15.44 14.19 9.39
CA ARG A 180 14.79 12.88 9.40
C ARG A 180 13.71 12.86 8.34
N SER A 181 13.94 12.11 7.27
CA SER A 181 12.98 11.95 6.17
C SER A 181 11.92 10.89 6.48
N GLY A 182 12.18 10.02 7.44
CA GLY A 182 11.40 8.82 7.72
C GLY A 182 11.69 7.66 6.75
N MET A 183 12.78 7.75 5.99
CA MET A 183 13.31 6.68 5.15
C MET A 183 14.72 6.34 5.61
N PHE A 184 14.91 5.12 6.13
CA PHE A 184 16.20 4.69 6.69
C PHE A 184 17.36 4.87 5.73
N GLU A 185 17.18 4.52 4.48
CA GLU A 185 18.23 4.60 3.46
C GLU A 185 18.71 6.05 3.28
N TYR A 186 17.79 7.02 3.22
CA TYR A 186 18.14 8.43 3.15
C TYR A 186 18.75 8.94 4.45
N ASP A 187 18.15 8.59 5.57
CA ASP A 187 18.60 9.07 6.89
C ASP A 187 19.95 8.46 7.31
N SER A 188 20.35 7.32 6.71
CA SER A 188 21.63 6.63 7.00
C SER A 188 22.77 6.93 6.01
N THR A 189 22.45 7.47 4.81
CA THR A 189 23.47 7.60 3.78
C THR A 189 23.55 8.98 3.12
N LEU A 190 22.54 9.84 3.26
CA LEU A 190 22.47 11.08 2.53
C LEU A 190 23.17 12.24 3.29
N VAL A 191 24.06 12.93 2.59
CA VAL A 191 24.71 14.18 2.98
C VAL A 191 24.28 15.28 2.03
N CYS A 192 23.72 16.37 2.55
CA CYS A 192 23.31 17.52 1.74
C CYS A 192 24.27 18.70 1.94
N MET A 193 24.69 19.35 0.86
CA MET A 193 25.52 20.54 0.85
C MET A 193 25.00 21.58 -0.16
N THR A 194 25.60 22.74 -0.21
CA THR A 194 25.26 23.75 -1.23
C THR A 194 25.57 23.24 -2.65
N LEU A 195 24.79 23.67 -3.64
CA LEU A 195 24.99 23.28 -5.03
C LEU A 195 26.41 23.65 -5.50
N ALA A 196 26.87 24.86 -5.17
CA ALA A 196 28.19 25.35 -5.54
C ALA A 196 29.31 24.48 -4.94
N GLN A 197 29.16 24.04 -3.70
CA GLN A 197 30.14 23.17 -3.07
C GLN A 197 30.15 21.78 -3.69
N ALA A 198 28.99 21.21 -3.98
CA ALA A 198 28.90 19.91 -4.64
C ALA A 198 29.51 19.93 -6.04
N GLN A 199 29.32 21.02 -6.79
CA GLN A 199 29.98 21.21 -8.10
C GLN A 199 31.49 21.19 -7.97
N ARG A 200 32.07 21.90 -6.98
CA ARG A 200 33.53 21.87 -6.71
C ARG A 200 34.00 20.51 -6.27
N PHE A 201 33.24 19.86 -5.35
CA PHE A 201 33.56 18.54 -4.79
C PHE A 201 33.64 17.45 -5.86
N TYR A 202 32.81 17.55 -6.91
CA TYR A 202 32.75 16.61 -8.03
C TYR A 202 33.41 17.12 -9.31
N ALA A 203 34.10 18.28 -9.26
CA ALA A 203 34.71 18.95 -10.44
C ALA A 203 33.71 19.15 -11.61
N LEU A 204 32.50 19.54 -11.30
CA LEU A 204 31.40 19.79 -12.23
C LEU A 204 31.14 21.28 -12.43
N GLU A 205 32.19 22.08 -12.75
CA GLU A 205 32.04 23.51 -12.90
C GLU A 205 31.01 23.86 -13.98
N GLY A 206 29.96 24.61 -13.60
CA GLY A 206 28.87 25.02 -14.49
C GLY A 206 27.94 23.86 -14.96
N VAL A 207 28.10 22.64 -14.44
CA VAL A 207 27.31 21.49 -14.80
C VAL A 207 26.57 20.99 -13.58
N VAL A 208 25.34 20.48 -13.75
CA VAL A 208 24.57 19.76 -12.71
C VAL A 208 24.26 18.35 -13.17
N THR A 209 24.08 17.42 -12.26
CA THR A 209 23.73 16.05 -12.62
C THR A 209 22.30 15.94 -13.11
N GLY A 210 21.41 16.84 -12.67
CA GLY A 210 20.03 16.88 -13.14
C GLY A 210 19.22 18.02 -12.55
N LEU A 211 17.99 18.13 -13.01
CA LEU A 211 16.97 19.03 -12.47
C LEU A 211 15.83 18.22 -11.89
N GLY A 212 15.47 18.50 -10.65
CA GLY A 212 14.27 17.98 -10.01
C GLY A 212 13.07 18.87 -10.32
N VAL A 213 11.95 18.26 -10.69
CA VAL A 213 10.70 18.95 -11.02
C VAL A 213 9.59 18.49 -10.10
N LYS A 214 8.89 19.44 -9.48
CA LYS A 214 7.71 19.23 -8.64
C LYS A 214 6.46 19.54 -9.44
N LEU A 215 5.48 18.65 -9.33
CA LEU A 215 4.17 18.82 -9.93
C LEU A 215 3.12 19.12 -8.83
N ASP A 216 2.01 19.72 -9.23
CA ASP A 216 0.85 19.95 -8.37
C ASP A 216 0.23 18.62 -7.90
N LYS A 217 0.20 17.61 -8.80
CA LYS A 217 -0.27 16.25 -8.52
C LYS A 217 0.65 15.23 -9.16
N ILE A 218 0.92 14.17 -8.44
CA ILE A 218 1.83 13.11 -8.86
C ILE A 218 1.28 12.30 -10.05
N GLU A 219 -0.03 12.22 -10.18
CA GLU A 219 -0.72 11.51 -11.26
C GLU A 219 -0.43 12.12 -12.65
N HIS A 220 -0.03 13.39 -12.69
CA HIS A 220 0.36 14.07 -13.92
C HIS A 220 1.77 13.74 -14.40
N ALA A 221 2.58 13.00 -13.60
CA ALA A 221 4.00 12.80 -13.85
C ALA A 221 4.27 12.17 -15.22
N GLU A 222 3.52 11.13 -15.61
CA GLU A 222 3.74 10.46 -16.90
C GLU A 222 3.38 11.36 -18.09
N ARG A 223 2.30 12.12 -17.99
CA ARG A 223 1.90 13.07 -19.03
C ARG A 223 2.95 14.17 -19.21
N VAL A 224 3.37 14.78 -18.10
CA VAL A 224 4.39 15.84 -18.12
C VAL A 224 5.73 15.30 -18.58
N ARG A 225 6.11 14.06 -18.21
CA ARG A 225 7.32 13.39 -18.70
C ARG A 225 7.35 13.30 -20.23
N LEU A 226 6.25 12.83 -20.84
CA LEU A 226 6.16 12.70 -22.30
C LEU A 226 6.26 14.05 -23.00
N GLU A 227 5.60 15.08 -22.47
CA GLU A 227 5.63 16.43 -23.02
C GLU A 227 7.01 17.07 -22.87
N ALA A 228 7.64 16.92 -21.70
CA ALA A 228 8.99 17.38 -21.42
C ALA A 228 10.02 16.71 -22.35
N GLN A 229 9.94 15.38 -22.52
CA GLN A 229 10.84 14.63 -23.40
C GLN A 229 10.73 15.11 -24.87
N ALA A 230 9.51 15.40 -25.33
CA ALA A 230 9.30 15.90 -26.68
C ALA A 230 9.87 17.32 -26.89
N ARG A 231 9.82 18.18 -25.85
CA ARG A 231 10.35 19.56 -25.91
C ARG A 231 11.86 19.61 -25.77
N LEU A 232 12.44 18.81 -24.89
CA LEU A 232 13.88 18.85 -24.58
C LEU A 232 14.71 18.04 -25.60
N GLY A 233 14.10 17.13 -26.35
CA GLY A 233 14.80 16.32 -27.34
C GLY A 233 15.55 15.11 -26.75
N PRO A 234 16.28 14.36 -27.60
CA PRO A 234 16.92 13.09 -27.22
C PRO A 234 18.20 13.23 -26.39
N GLU A 235 18.73 14.43 -26.26
CA GLU A 235 19.95 14.70 -25.47
C GLU A 235 19.69 14.61 -23.97
N TYR A 236 18.43 14.84 -23.57
CA TYR A 236 17.97 14.76 -22.19
C TYR A 236 17.15 13.50 -21.97
N THR A 237 17.27 12.96 -20.78
CA THR A 237 16.41 11.86 -20.30
C THR A 237 15.47 12.39 -19.23
N VAL A 238 14.18 12.25 -19.45
CA VAL A 238 13.15 12.65 -18.49
C VAL A 238 12.58 11.40 -17.84
N ARG A 239 12.77 11.28 -16.53
CA ARG A 239 12.36 10.13 -15.74
C ARG A 239 11.38 10.53 -14.65
N THR A 240 10.37 9.71 -14.43
CA THR A 240 9.45 9.87 -13.30
C THR A 240 10.07 9.30 -12.02
N TRP A 241 9.52 9.65 -10.88
CA TRP A 241 9.87 9.06 -9.58
C TRP A 241 9.74 7.52 -9.55
N GLN A 242 8.84 6.96 -10.38
CA GLN A 242 8.68 5.51 -10.55
C GLN A 242 9.86 4.90 -11.32
N ASP A 243 10.30 5.58 -12.39
CA ASP A 243 11.44 5.14 -13.20
C ASP A 243 12.76 5.19 -12.43
N LEU A 244 12.85 6.04 -11.40
CA LEU A 244 14.02 6.12 -10.51
C LEU A 244 14.10 4.95 -9.51
N ASN A 245 12.96 4.28 -9.24
CA ASN A 245 12.87 3.19 -8.28
C ASN A 245 12.25 1.93 -8.90
N PRO A 246 12.77 1.39 -10.02
CA PRO A 246 12.12 0.32 -10.78
C PRO A 246 11.99 -0.98 -9.98
N ALA A 247 12.96 -1.28 -9.10
CA ALA A 247 12.93 -2.47 -8.26
C ALA A 247 11.77 -2.42 -7.26
N LEU A 248 11.56 -1.27 -6.62
CA LEU A 248 10.47 -1.07 -5.67
C LEU A 248 9.10 -1.20 -6.36
N PHE A 249 8.90 -0.49 -7.48
CA PHE A 249 7.64 -0.57 -8.23
C PHE A 249 7.40 -1.93 -8.86
N GLY A 250 8.47 -2.61 -9.28
CA GLY A 250 8.41 -4.02 -9.68
C GLY A 250 7.91 -4.91 -8.55
N ALA A 251 8.44 -4.75 -7.34
CA ALA A 251 8.02 -5.49 -6.16
C ALA A 251 6.56 -5.21 -5.78
N LEU A 252 6.14 -3.94 -5.74
CA LEU A 252 4.75 -3.55 -5.46
C LEU A 252 3.76 -4.11 -6.50
N LYS A 253 4.14 -4.18 -7.77
CA LYS A 253 3.31 -4.79 -8.82
C LYS A 253 3.15 -6.29 -8.63
N VAL A 254 4.23 -7.00 -8.30
CA VAL A 254 4.20 -8.44 -7.99
C VAL A 254 3.35 -8.66 -6.74
N GLU A 255 3.54 -7.88 -5.70
CA GLU A 255 2.76 -7.93 -4.47
C GLU A 255 1.25 -7.80 -4.74
N LYS A 256 0.82 -6.78 -5.49
CA LYS A 256 -0.59 -6.61 -5.90
C LYS A 256 -1.14 -7.83 -6.62
N THR A 257 -0.34 -8.45 -7.50
CA THR A 257 -0.73 -9.66 -8.22
C THR A 257 -0.90 -10.85 -7.26
N VAL A 258 0.06 -11.05 -6.37
CA VAL A 258 0.01 -12.13 -5.36
C VAL A 258 -1.18 -11.93 -4.42
N MET A 259 -1.40 -10.69 -3.96
CA MET A 259 -2.54 -10.36 -3.12
C MET A 259 -3.87 -10.64 -3.83
N PHE A 260 -4.00 -10.26 -5.10
CA PHE A 260 -5.20 -10.57 -5.90
C PHE A 260 -5.46 -12.09 -5.96
N ILE A 261 -4.42 -12.90 -6.15
CA ILE A 261 -4.54 -14.37 -6.16
C ILE A 261 -5.00 -14.89 -4.78
N ILE A 262 -4.35 -14.44 -3.71
CA ILE A 262 -4.69 -14.86 -2.33
C ILE A 262 -6.14 -14.47 -2.00
N LEU A 263 -6.52 -13.22 -2.30
CA LEU A 263 -7.87 -12.72 -2.07
C LEU A 263 -8.91 -13.54 -2.84
N THR A 264 -8.64 -13.82 -4.12
CA THR A 264 -9.51 -14.68 -4.94
C THR A 264 -9.65 -16.07 -4.32
N LEU A 265 -8.56 -16.66 -3.85
CA LEU A 265 -8.58 -17.99 -3.21
C LEU A 265 -9.43 -17.98 -1.94
N ILE A 266 -9.28 -16.97 -1.08
CA ILE A 266 -10.10 -16.83 0.15
C ILE A 266 -11.58 -16.73 -0.19
N ILE A 267 -11.94 -15.93 -1.21
CA ILE A 267 -13.33 -15.79 -1.66
C ILE A 267 -13.87 -17.11 -2.20
N VAL A 268 -13.09 -17.86 -2.97
CA VAL A 268 -13.48 -19.18 -3.49
C VAL A 268 -13.71 -20.17 -2.34
N VAL A 269 -12.83 -20.19 -1.34
CA VAL A 269 -13.01 -21.04 -0.15
C VAL A 269 -14.29 -20.68 0.61
N ALA A 270 -14.58 -19.39 0.78
CA ALA A 270 -15.83 -18.94 1.40
C ALA A 270 -17.06 -19.37 0.59
N ALA A 271 -17.01 -19.27 -0.75
CA ALA A 271 -18.09 -19.74 -1.62
C ALA A 271 -18.32 -21.25 -1.55
N LEU A 272 -17.24 -22.05 -1.51
CA LEU A 272 -17.32 -23.50 -1.34
C LEU A 272 -17.90 -23.89 0.02
N ASN A 273 -17.58 -23.14 1.07
CA ASN A 273 -18.17 -23.34 2.40
C ASN A 273 -19.69 -23.15 2.37
N ILE A 274 -20.17 -22.05 1.76
CA ILE A 274 -21.61 -21.78 1.60
C ILE A 274 -22.27 -22.87 0.76
N LEU A 275 -21.64 -23.27 -0.35
CA LEU A 275 -22.16 -24.31 -1.23
C LEU A 275 -22.33 -25.64 -0.50
N SER A 276 -21.30 -26.07 0.23
CA SER A 276 -21.32 -27.32 1.02
C SER A 276 -22.40 -27.30 2.08
N MET A 277 -22.55 -26.18 2.78
CA MET A 277 -23.62 -26.00 3.77
C MET A 277 -25.02 -26.11 3.15
N LEU A 278 -25.24 -25.34 2.05
CA LEU A 278 -26.56 -25.34 1.41
C LEU A 278 -26.92 -26.73 0.85
N ILE A 279 -25.95 -27.46 0.28
CA ILE A 279 -26.16 -28.85 -0.16
C ILE A 279 -26.57 -29.75 1.05
N MET A 280 -25.89 -29.62 2.19
CA MET A 280 -26.19 -30.37 3.39
C MET A 280 -27.60 -30.06 3.91
N ILE A 281 -28.01 -28.78 3.96
CA ILE A 281 -29.37 -28.38 4.34
C ILE A 281 -30.39 -28.99 3.39
N VAL A 282 -30.14 -28.97 2.07
CA VAL A 282 -31.02 -29.59 1.07
C VAL A 282 -31.18 -31.07 1.34
N MET A 283 -30.09 -31.79 1.62
CA MET A 283 -30.13 -33.23 1.92
C MET A 283 -30.95 -33.54 3.21
N GLU A 284 -30.74 -32.76 4.25
CA GLU A 284 -31.41 -32.91 5.53
C GLU A 284 -32.92 -32.58 5.46
N LYS A 285 -33.28 -31.63 4.59
CA LYS A 285 -34.67 -31.17 4.36
C LYS A 285 -35.36 -31.86 3.17
N THR A 286 -34.78 -32.96 2.65
CA THR A 286 -35.32 -33.69 1.49
C THR A 286 -36.79 -34.09 1.67
N LYS A 287 -37.18 -34.63 2.85
CA LYS A 287 -38.59 -35.00 3.18
C LYS A 287 -39.51 -33.76 3.17
N ASP A 288 -39.07 -32.64 3.80
CA ASP A 288 -39.85 -31.40 3.85
C ASP A 288 -40.07 -30.83 2.43
N ILE A 289 -39.03 -30.88 1.57
CA ILE A 289 -39.12 -30.50 0.15
C ILE A 289 -40.14 -31.38 -0.59
N GLY A 290 -40.10 -32.71 -0.35
CA GLY A 290 -41.06 -33.68 -0.92
C GLY A 290 -42.48 -33.35 -0.56
N ILE A 291 -42.77 -33.08 0.72
CA ILE A 291 -44.10 -32.71 1.25
C ILE A 291 -44.56 -31.37 0.60
N LEU A 292 -43.70 -30.33 0.60
CA LEU A 292 -44.06 -29.05 -0.01
C LEU A 292 -44.40 -29.17 -1.51
N ARG A 293 -43.65 -30.00 -2.23
CA ARG A 293 -43.92 -30.27 -3.64
C ARG A 293 -45.20 -31.08 -3.88
N ALA A 294 -45.49 -32.05 -3.01
CA ALA A 294 -46.75 -32.80 -3.04
C ALA A 294 -47.98 -31.90 -2.76
N LEU A 295 -47.81 -30.86 -1.92
CA LEU A 295 -48.79 -29.82 -1.64
C LEU A 295 -48.91 -28.74 -2.73
N GLY A 296 -48.13 -28.85 -3.82
CA GLY A 296 -48.24 -27.95 -4.99
C GLY A 296 -47.16 -26.85 -5.07
N ALA A 297 -46.14 -26.87 -4.24
CA ALA A 297 -45.03 -25.92 -4.39
C ALA A 297 -44.28 -26.12 -5.72
N THR A 298 -44.06 -25.03 -6.45
CA THR A 298 -43.34 -25.06 -7.73
C THR A 298 -41.84 -25.24 -7.53
N ARG A 299 -41.14 -25.69 -8.58
CA ARG A 299 -39.68 -25.77 -8.57
C ARG A 299 -39.05 -24.41 -8.28
N GLY A 300 -39.66 -23.34 -8.81
CA GLY A 300 -39.21 -21.97 -8.58
C GLY A 300 -39.34 -21.51 -7.12
N SER A 301 -40.43 -21.93 -6.43
CA SER A 301 -40.64 -21.63 -5.00
C SER A 301 -39.59 -22.32 -4.11
N ILE A 302 -39.24 -23.58 -4.42
CA ILE A 302 -38.20 -24.33 -3.69
C ILE A 302 -36.82 -23.67 -3.96
N ALA A 303 -36.53 -23.35 -5.23
CA ALA A 303 -35.27 -22.63 -5.56
C ALA A 303 -35.17 -21.28 -4.84
N ALA A 304 -36.26 -20.49 -4.83
CA ALA A 304 -36.29 -19.19 -4.15
C ALA A 304 -36.06 -19.31 -2.62
N LEU A 305 -36.59 -20.40 -2.01
CA LEU A 305 -36.39 -20.66 -0.58
C LEU A 305 -34.91 -20.85 -0.24
N PHE A 306 -34.19 -21.72 -0.97
CA PHE A 306 -32.79 -22.00 -0.70
C PHE A 306 -31.88 -20.83 -1.13
N LEU A 307 -32.22 -20.14 -2.21
CA LEU A 307 -31.49 -18.95 -2.63
C LEU A 307 -31.61 -17.83 -1.58
N SER A 308 -32.82 -17.64 -1.01
CA SER A 308 -33.01 -16.65 0.08
C SER A 308 -32.21 -16.98 1.33
N GLN A 309 -32.01 -18.26 1.67
CA GLN A 309 -31.15 -18.69 2.78
C GLN A 309 -29.68 -18.34 2.50
N GLY A 310 -29.18 -18.68 1.29
CA GLY A 310 -27.82 -18.33 0.88
C GLY A 310 -27.57 -16.82 0.93
N CYS A 311 -28.50 -16.02 0.38
CA CYS A 311 -28.43 -14.57 0.44
C CYS A 311 -28.41 -14.03 1.87
N PHE A 312 -29.23 -14.57 2.76
CA PHE A 312 -29.28 -14.17 4.16
C PHE A 312 -27.95 -14.44 4.88
N ILE A 313 -27.40 -15.66 4.73
CA ILE A 313 -26.12 -16.05 5.30
C ILE A 313 -25.00 -15.17 4.78
N GLY A 314 -24.99 -14.93 3.47
CA GLY A 314 -24.01 -14.05 2.84
C GLY A 314 -24.10 -12.62 3.36
N LEU A 315 -25.29 -12.03 3.39
CA LEU A 315 -25.47 -10.65 3.88
C LEU A 315 -25.08 -10.49 5.35
N VAL A 316 -25.48 -11.43 6.21
CA VAL A 316 -25.11 -11.39 7.63
C VAL A 316 -23.61 -11.59 7.81
N GLY A 317 -23.00 -12.57 7.09
CA GLY A 317 -21.56 -12.81 7.12
C GLY A 317 -20.76 -11.61 6.62
N ILE A 318 -21.16 -11.01 5.48
CA ILE A 318 -20.54 -9.80 4.95
C ILE A 318 -20.68 -8.64 5.95
N GLY A 319 -21.88 -8.40 6.50
CA GLY A 319 -22.11 -7.34 7.47
C GLY A 319 -21.24 -7.47 8.73
N LEU A 320 -21.14 -8.67 9.28
CA LEU A 320 -20.28 -8.95 10.44
C LEU A 320 -18.79 -8.82 10.10
N GLY A 321 -18.37 -9.32 8.93
CA GLY A 321 -17.00 -9.21 8.45
C GLY A 321 -16.59 -7.75 8.20
N LEU A 322 -17.47 -6.95 7.59
CA LEU A 322 -17.29 -5.51 7.39
C LEU A 322 -17.15 -4.77 8.73
N ALA A 323 -18.07 -5.01 9.65
CA ALA A 323 -18.05 -4.34 10.96
C ALA A 323 -16.78 -4.69 11.74
N ALA A 324 -16.43 -5.97 11.81
CA ALA A 324 -15.22 -6.43 12.48
C ALA A 324 -13.95 -5.94 11.77
N GLY A 325 -13.88 -6.01 10.42
CA GLY A 325 -12.74 -5.58 9.64
C GLY A 325 -12.45 -4.08 9.80
N VAL A 326 -13.47 -3.25 9.64
CA VAL A 326 -13.34 -1.79 9.82
C VAL A 326 -12.99 -1.42 11.26
N ALA A 327 -13.60 -2.07 12.25
CA ALA A 327 -13.30 -1.83 13.66
C ALA A 327 -11.85 -2.20 13.99
N THR A 328 -11.36 -3.35 13.53
CA THR A 328 -9.98 -3.80 13.72
C THR A 328 -9.00 -2.87 13.04
N THR A 329 -9.23 -2.52 11.78
CA THR A 329 -8.34 -1.64 11.02
C THR A 329 -8.20 -0.27 11.69
N ARG A 330 -9.30 0.29 12.21
CA ARG A 330 -9.26 1.59 12.94
C ARG A 330 -8.51 1.54 14.26
N ASN A 331 -8.39 0.37 14.86
CA ASN A 331 -7.73 0.18 16.16
C ASN A 331 -6.45 -0.65 16.06
N LEU A 332 -5.84 -0.73 14.86
CA LEU A 332 -4.73 -1.64 14.59
C LEU A 332 -3.52 -1.34 15.49
N ASP A 333 -3.17 -0.06 15.68
CA ASP A 333 -2.08 0.36 16.55
C ASP A 333 -2.35 0.01 18.03
N ALA A 334 -3.57 0.18 18.51
CA ALA A 334 -3.94 -0.19 19.87
C ALA A 334 -3.86 -1.72 20.08
N ILE A 335 -4.27 -2.49 19.07
CA ILE A 335 -4.19 -3.95 19.08
C ILE A 335 -2.73 -4.40 19.05
N ALA A 336 -1.89 -3.80 18.22
CA ALA A 336 -0.47 -4.10 18.14
C ALA A 336 0.24 -3.81 19.48
N GLN A 337 0.01 -2.65 20.06
CA GLN A 337 0.55 -2.29 21.38
C GLN A 337 0.05 -3.23 22.50
N TRP A 338 -1.20 -3.65 22.45
CA TRP A 338 -1.74 -4.62 23.40
C TRP A 338 -1.06 -5.98 23.27
N LEU A 339 -0.86 -6.46 22.03
CA LEU A 339 -0.12 -7.70 21.75
C LEU A 339 1.33 -7.62 22.25
N GLU A 340 2.01 -6.50 21.98
CA GLU A 340 3.38 -6.26 22.42
C GLU A 340 3.49 -6.28 23.94
N ARG A 341 2.60 -5.60 24.65
CA ARG A 341 2.56 -5.58 26.11
C ARG A 341 2.26 -6.93 26.73
N THR A 342 1.41 -7.75 26.06
CA THR A 342 0.93 -9.02 26.61
C THR A 342 1.91 -10.18 26.31
N PHE A 343 2.46 -10.20 25.09
CA PHE A 343 3.30 -11.31 24.62
C PHE A 343 4.79 -10.97 24.49
N GLY A 344 5.18 -9.71 24.69
CA GLY A 344 6.56 -9.25 24.57
C GLY A 344 7.13 -9.32 23.15
N VAL A 345 6.27 -9.45 22.14
CA VAL A 345 6.68 -9.57 20.73
C VAL A 345 6.32 -8.27 20.01
N SER A 346 7.34 -7.49 19.62
CA SER A 346 7.12 -6.32 18.76
C SER A 346 6.72 -6.81 17.37
N VAL A 347 5.47 -6.56 17.00
CA VAL A 347 4.91 -6.97 15.69
C VAL A 347 5.57 -6.18 14.56
N PHE A 348 5.89 -4.89 14.80
CA PHE A 348 6.59 -4.00 13.88
C PHE A 348 7.68 -3.23 14.62
N PRO A 349 8.94 -3.74 14.67
CA PRO A 349 10.03 -2.99 15.26
C PRO A 349 10.28 -1.69 14.48
N PRO A 350 10.16 -0.51 15.10
CA PRO A 350 10.38 0.78 14.42
C PRO A 350 11.76 0.90 13.78
N THR A 351 12.74 0.22 14.37
CA THR A 351 14.14 0.17 13.92
C THR A 351 14.33 -0.58 12.60
N ILE A 352 13.40 -1.46 12.22
CA ILE A 352 13.50 -2.26 10.98
C ILE A 352 12.63 -1.65 9.88
N TYR A 353 11.41 -1.24 10.22
CA TYR A 353 10.43 -0.77 9.23
C TYR A 353 10.35 0.75 9.11
N TYR A 354 10.98 1.50 10.02
CA TYR A 354 10.93 2.97 10.04
C TYR A 354 9.51 3.54 10.00
N LEU A 355 8.60 2.81 10.63
CA LEU A 355 7.19 3.17 10.72
C LEU A 355 6.87 3.46 12.19
N ASP A 356 6.45 4.67 12.49
CA ASP A 356 6.01 5.06 13.83
C ASP A 356 4.62 4.51 14.17
N HIS A 357 3.86 4.06 13.15
CA HIS A 357 2.53 3.46 13.26
C HIS A 357 2.32 2.45 12.13
N ILE A 358 1.35 1.56 12.28
CA ILE A 358 0.97 0.63 11.22
C ILE A 358 0.15 1.40 10.19
N PRO A 359 0.67 1.62 8.97
CA PRO A 359 -0.07 2.34 7.96
C PRO A 359 -1.27 1.49 7.53
N ALA A 360 -2.48 1.93 7.84
CA ALA A 360 -3.70 1.26 7.43
C ALA A 360 -4.69 2.29 6.86
N ARG A 361 -5.05 2.12 5.60
CA ARG A 361 -5.97 2.99 4.89
C ARG A 361 -7.17 2.21 4.38
N ILE A 362 -8.35 2.59 4.84
CA ILE A 362 -9.60 2.00 4.37
C ILE A 362 -10.05 2.77 3.14
N ASP A 363 -10.00 2.12 1.96
CA ASP A 363 -10.60 2.66 0.75
C ASP A 363 -12.04 2.12 0.62
N ALA A 364 -12.99 3.04 0.45
CA ALA A 364 -14.39 2.69 0.31
C ALA A 364 -14.68 1.87 -0.96
N ALA A 365 -13.90 2.07 -2.03
CA ALA A 365 -14.02 1.31 -3.26
C ALA A 365 -13.59 -0.14 -3.08
N ASP A 366 -12.49 -0.38 -2.37
CA ASP A 366 -12.01 -1.73 -2.04
C ASP A 366 -13.02 -2.48 -1.16
N VAL A 367 -13.52 -1.82 -0.12
CA VAL A 367 -14.53 -2.38 0.79
C VAL A 367 -15.81 -2.75 0.03
N ALA A 368 -16.29 -1.86 -0.85
CA ALA A 368 -17.46 -2.11 -1.68
C ALA A 368 -17.20 -3.25 -2.69
N GLY A 369 -16.02 -3.31 -3.28
CA GLY A 369 -15.58 -4.36 -4.19
C GLY A 369 -15.57 -5.74 -3.53
N ILE A 370 -14.98 -5.85 -2.33
CA ILE A 370 -14.95 -7.08 -1.52
C ILE A 370 -16.39 -7.53 -1.19
N ALA A 371 -17.22 -6.60 -0.71
CA ALA A 371 -18.61 -6.90 -0.35
C ALA A 371 -19.41 -7.38 -1.57
N ALA A 372 -19.29 -6.69 -2.71
CA ALA A 372 -19.97 -7.05 -3.96
C ALA A 372 -19.49 -8.41 -4.51
N ALA A 373 -18.18 -8.64 -4.57
CA ALA A 373 -17.62 -9.90 -5.04
C ALA A 373 -18.07 -11.08 -4.17
N THR A 374 -17.99 -10.92 -2.85
CA THR A 374 -18.44 -11.96 -1.89
C THR A 374 -19.94 -12.22 -2.02
N PHE A 375 -20.75 -11.17 -2.19
CA PHE A 375 -22.19 -11.31 -2.38
C PHE A 375 -22.52 -12.04 -3.69
N VAL A 376 -21.90 -11.67 -4.81
CA VAL A 376 -22.10 -12.33 -6.11
C VAL A 376 -21.75 -13.82 -6.02
N LEU A 377 -20.63 -14.16 -5.40
CA LEU A 377 -20.21 -15.56 -5.25
C LEU A 377 -21.13 -16.34 -4.30
N THR A 378 -21.64 -15.71 -3.25
CA THR A 378 -22.65 -16.30 -2.36
C THR A 378 -23.95 -16.62 -3.14
N VAL A 379 -24.42 -15.71 -3.98
CA VAL A 379 -25.59 -15.92 -4.82
C VAL A 379 -25.35 -17.03 -5.85
N LEU A 380 -24.18 -17.07 -6.48
CA LEU A 380 -23.81 -18.13 -7.42
C LEU A 380 -23.78 -19.52 -6.75
N ALA A 381 -23.14 -19.62 -5.58
CA ALA A 381 -23.11 -20.85 -4.78
C ALA A 381 -24.53 -21.27 -4.36
N GLY A 382 -25.35 -20.32 -3.92
CA GLY A 382 -26.75 -20.53 -3.57
C GLY A 382 -27.60 -21.01 -4.73
N THR A 383 -27.36 -20.50 -5.94
CA THR A 383 -28.09 -20.88 -7.15
C THR A 383 -27.89 -22.35 -7.51
N TYR A 384 -26.66 -22.86 -7.38
CA TYR A 384 -26.39 -24.28 -7.62
C TYR A 384 -27.13 -25.18 -6.63
N ALA A 385 -27.07 -24.87 -5.34
CA ALA A 385 -27.78 -25.64 -4.31
C ALA A 385 -29.31 -25.59 -4.48
N ALA A 386 -29.82 -24.40 -4.81
CA ALA A 386 -31.23 -24.17 -5.10
C ALA A 386 -31.71 -24.96 -6.32
N ALA A 387 -30.93 -24.99 -7.40
CA ALA A 387 -31.23 -25.79 -8.59
C ALA A 387 -31.27 -27.29 -8.27
N ARG A 388 -30.38 -27.77 -7.44
CA ARG A 388 -30.36 -29.18 -7.00
C ARG A 388 -31.56 -29.54 -6.12
N ALA A 389 -31.95 -28.67 -5.18
CA ALA A 389 -33.16 -28.81 -4.38
C ALA A 389 -34.44 -28.85 -5.22
N ALA A 390 -34.54 -27.96 -6.23
CA ALA A 390 -35.67 -27.90 -7.13
C ALA A 390 -35.80 -29.12 -8.08
N ALA A 391 -34.71 -29.82 -8.35
CA ALA A 391 -34.66 -30.99 -9.22
C ALA A 391 -35.14 -32.28 -8.50
N LEU A 392 -35.25 -32.33 -7.17
CA LEU A 392 -35.69 -33.49 -6.41
C LEU A 392 -37.12 -33.88 -6.81
N ALA A 393 -37.32 -35.17 -7.18
CA ALA A 393 -38.65 -35.69 -7.45
C ALA A 393 -39.42 -35.97 -6.15
N PRO A 394 -40.70 -35.62 -6.02
CA PRO A 394 -41.48 -35.85 -4.78
C PRO A 394 -41.49 -37.31 -4.33
N VAL A 395 -41.54 -38.25 -5.28
CA VAL A 395 -41.56 -39.69 -5.02
C VAL A 395 -40.25 -40.17 -4.39
N ASP A 396 -39.13 -39.71 -4.91
CA ASP A 396 -37.80 -40.07 -4.41
C ASP A 396 -37.54 -39.44 -3.04
N ALA A 397 -38.00 -38.19 -2.85
CA ALA A 397 -37.85 -37.45 -1.59
C ALA A 397 -38.65 -38.08 -0.42
N LEU A 398 -39.83 -38.71 -0.70
CA LEU A 398 -40.66 -39.35 0.32
C LEU A 398 -40.26 -40.82 0.60
N ARG A 399 -39.51 -41.45 -0.34
CA ARG A 399 -39.02 -42.82 -0.23
C ARG A 399 -37.70 -42.94 0.52
N TYR A 400 -37.02 -41.80 0.75
CA TYR A 400 -35.72 -41.75 1.45
C TYR A 400 -35.95 -42.05 2.94
N GLU A 401 -35.52 -43.22 3.43
CA GLU A 401 -35.43 -43.58 4.84
C GLU A 401 -34.11 -43.07 5.43
#